data_ba7cb576015735daea7fb4625640a1aa
#
_entry.id   ba7cb576015735daea7fb4625640a1aa
#
_cell.length_a   1.000
_cell.length_b   1.000
_cell.length_c   1.000
_cell.angle_alpha   90.00
_cell.angle_beta   90.00
_cell.angle_gamma   90.00
#
_symmetry.space_group_name_H-M   'P 1'
#
loop_
_entity.id
_entity.type
_entity.pdbx_description
1 polymer ?
#
loop_
_entity_poly.entity_id
_entity_poly.type
_entity_poly.pdbx_seq_one_letter_code
_entity_poly.pdbx_strand_id
1 'polypeptide(L)'
;MHRSRVRRSIAAGVAAGAMLLASLGAAPAPTPTPASSPVPSSVPSPAHSPVPAGGDDPLARFHAQRVRWGACPEKPVPAEMRCAVVEVPLDYAAPGKGTVKLALGRLPATDPDRRIGSLLINFGGPGAPGLAGLALDSKAFADLGERYDLIGFDPRGVGHSDPVSCGGGTGDTAGDPYADTATAMAALRDEVKRCERNSGPVLAHMGTVDVARDMDVMRRVLGDQKLNFLGFSYGSRLGAVYAALFPRDTGRMVLDGVDTLTEPLMEQALVSARGQQRALDNFLTWCAHQNGCVYGTNTRTAKEKVAALVERADTEPLVGDDGTAVGGLVIVLAIGQALYSPSTWPALAKALAQAEREHDPAGMLALLGLAAEPTDPTDPTDPTAPPDPPEPTDPAQAGGSDPVPADNLAAALAAVTCADDPDRSIEKFSPAALEKEIDERAQEFLEVSKVFGVPQLLSVLTCYGRPAGTDFIRKIDHPGAPPMLLVGTRGDPATPYEWTEETAERLGSTVIVDHKGEGHTGYSSSRCVQEYVDDFLLYGRLPSGTRSCPAED
;
A
#
# COMPACT_ATOMS: atom_id res chain seq x y z
N MET A 1 34.85 -12.99 0.52
CA MET A 1 33.59 -13.24 1.23
C MET A 1 32.44 -12.35 0.71
N HIS A 2 32.63 -11.04 0.50
CA HIS A 2 31.57 -10.13 0.01
C HIS A 2 30.96 -10.50 -1.36
N ARG A 3 31.80 -10.83 -2.37
CA ARG A 3 31.31 -11.22 -3.71
C ARG A 3 30.45 -12.48 -3.74
N SER A 4 30.64 -13.41 -2.82
CA SER A 4 29.79 -14.60 -2.72
C SER A 4 28.41 -14.30 -2.11
N ARG A 5 28.29 -13.22 -1.32
CA ARG A 5 27.05 -12.73 -0.74
C ARG A 5 26.10 -12.18 -1.79
N VAL A 6 26.59 -11.23 -2.59
CA VAL A 6 25.77 -10.60 -3.64
C VAL A 6 25.27 -11.66 -4.64
N ARG A 7 26.08 -12.64 -4.99
CA ARG A 7 25.70 -13.75 -5.88
C ARG A 7 24.60 -14.63 -5.29
N ARG A 8 24.61 -14.92 -3.99
CA ARG A 8 23.53 -15.67 -3.32
C ARG A 8 22.26 -14.81 -3.19
N SER A 9 22.41 -13.49 -3.03
CA SER A 9 21.29 -12.56 -2.88
C SER A 9 20.56 -12.26 -4.20
N ILE A 10 21.23 -12.32 -5.38
CA ILE A 10 20.55 -12.10 -6.67
C ILE A 10 19.45 -13.14 -6.90
N ALA A 11 19.72 -14.40 -6.61
CA ALA A 11 18.75 -15.48 -6.76
C ALA A 11 17.62 -15.40 -5.70
N ALA A 12 17.96 -15.03 -4.46
CA ALA A 12 16.99 -14.77 -3.40
C ALA A 12 16.14 -13.53 -3.67
N GLY A 13 16.70 -12.49 -4.33
CA GLY A 13 15.99 -11.25 -4.65
C GLY A 13 14.89 -11.42 -5.71
N VAL A 14 15.04 -12.38 -6.62
CA VAL A 14 13.96 -12.75 -7.56
C VAL A 14 12.76 -13.33 -6.82
N ALA A 15 13.00 -14.10 -5.76
CA ALA A 15 11.95 -14.59 -4.85
C ALA A 15 11.37 -13.46 -3.96
N ALA A 16 12.19 -12.44 -3.61
CA ALA A 16 11.82 -11.37 -2.70
C ALA A 16 10.87 -10.34 -3.30
N GLY A 17 11.01 -10.01 -4.56
CA GLY A 17 10.11 -9.08 -5.24
C GLY A 17 8.63 -9.50 -5.12
N ALA A 18 8.38 -10.80 -4.99
CA ALA A 18 7.04 -11.35 -4.82
C ALA A 18 6.56 -11.41 -3.35
N MET A 19 7.50 -11.49 -2.36
CA MET A 19 7.15 -11.63 -0.94
C MET A 19 7.06 -10.28 -0.18
N LEU A 20 7.75 -9.23 -0.62
CA LEU A 20 7.71 -7.89 0.02
C LEU A 20 6.29 -7.29 0.11
N LEU A 21 5.31 -7.91 -0.49
CA LEU A 21 4.02 -7.35 -0.84
C LEU A 21 2.82 -8.00 -0.14
N ALA A 22 3.02 -9.13 0.54
CA ALA A 22 1.92 -9.89 1.14
C ALA A 22 1.53 -9.44 2.57
N SER A 23 2.25 -8.49 3.18
CA SER A 23 2.16 -8.23 4.62
C SER A 23 1.49 -6.90 5.04
N LEU A 24 0.71 -6.27 4.19
CA LEU A 24 -0.11 -5.11 4.57
C LEU A 24 -1.43 -5.55 5.23
N GLY A 25 -1.32 -6.26 6.35
CA GLY A 25 -2.44 -6.64 7.21
C GLY A 25 -2.57 -5.69 8.41
N ALA A 26 -3.80 -5.26 8.70
CA ALA A 26 -4.18 -4.26 9.69
C ALA A 26 -3.78 -4.59 11.13
N ALA A 27 -3.41 -3.56 11.90
CA ALA A 27 -3.23 -3.64 13.35
C ALA A 27 -4.59 -3.64 14.09
N PRO A 28 -4.75 -4.32 15.25
CA PRO A 28 -6.01 -4.37 15.98
C PRO A 28 -6.30 -3.09 16.76
N ALA A 29 -7.56 -2.63 16.71
CA ALA A 29 -8.06 -1.42 17.35
C ALA A 29 -8.50 -1.64 18.82
N PRO A 30 -8.46 -0.61 19.70
CA PRO A 30 -8.96 -0.67 21.07
C PRO A 30 -10.48 -0.49 21.16
N THR A 31 -11.10 -1.06 22.21
CA THR A 31 -12.55 -1.16 22.45
C THR A 31 -13.19 0.13 22.99
N PRO A 32 -14.44 0.46 22.64
CA PRO A 32 -15.15 1.68 23.06
C PRO A 32 -16.18 1.48 24.16
N THR A 33 -16.51 2.56 24.87
CA THR A 33 -17.63 2.71 25.81
C THR A 33 -18.80 3.51 25.18
N PRO A 34 -20.07 3.32 25.57
CA PRO A 34 -21.23 3.69 24.75
C PRO A 34 -21.81 5.08 25.03
N ALA A 35 -22.44 5.67 24.02
CA ALA A 35 -23.15 6.95 24.05
C ALA A 35 -24.61 6.85 23.55
N SER A 36 -25.39 7.83 23.93
CA SER A 36 -26.84 7.92 23.93
C SER A 36 -27.46 8.52 22.65
N SER A 37 -28.72 8.19 22.37
CA SER A 37 -29.48 8.48 21.14
C SER A 37 -30.43 9.71 21.21
N PRO A 38 -31.36 9.94 20.25
CA PRO A 38 -31.38 11.02 19.28
C PRO A 38 -32.70 11.87 19.27
N VAL A 39 -32.82 12.84 18.34
CA VAL A 39 -34.13 13.38 17.85
C VAL A 39 -33.99 13.99 16.43
N PRO A 40 -34.99 13.90 15.53
CA PRO A 40 -34.93 14.22 14.10
C PRO A 40 -35.53 15.58 13.69
N SER A 41 -35.13 16.12 12.55
CA SER A 41 -35.92 17.07 11.75
C SER A 41 -35.42 17.20 10.30
N SER A 42 -36.35 17.27 9.37
CA SER A 42 -36.21 17.25 7.91
C SER A 42 -36.34 18.63 7.26
N VAL A 43 -35.47 18.94 6.24
CA VAL A 43 -35.67 20.07 5.30
C VAL A 43 -35.15 19.69 3.91
N PRO A 44 -35.78 20.10 2.79
CA PRO A 44 -35.53 19.55 1.44
C PRO A 44 -34.38 20.19 0.67
N SER A 45 -33.75 19.37 -0.19
CA SER A 45 -32.64 19.73 -1.09
C SER A 45 -33.05 20.61 -2.27
N PRO A 46 -32.19 21.51 -2.74
CA PRO A 46 -32.42 22.29 -3.95
C PRO A 46 -32.07 21.51 -5.24
N ALA A 47 -32.89 21.72 -6.26
CA ALA A 47 -32.82 21.08 -7.56
C ALA A 47 -31.61 21.56 -8.40
N HIS A 48 -30.98 20.60 -9.07
CA HIS A 48 -29.85 20.85 -9.97
C HIS A 48 -30.33 21.28 -11.36
N SER A 49 -29.76 22.37 -11.88
CA SER A 49 -29.91 22.77 -13.28
C SER A 49 -28.94 22.00 -14.18
N PRO A 50 -29.33 21.58 -15.40
CA PRO A 50 -28.48 20.82 -16.31
C PRO A 50 -27.42 21.71 -16.97
N VAL A 51 -26.19 21.20 -17.08
CA VAL A 51 -25.07 21.77 -17.84
C VAL A 51 -25.33 21.56 -19.33
N PRO A 52 -25.07 22.54 -20.23
CA PRO A 52 -25.32 22.40 -21.67
C PRO A 52 -24.37 21.39 -22.31
N ALA A 53 -24.92 20.44 -23.06
CA ALA A 53 -24.19 19.55 -23.94
C ALA A 53 -23.75 20.31 -25.21
N GLY A 54 -22.43 20.35 -25.43
CA GLY A 54 -21.86 20.92 -26.65
C GLY A 54 -20.46 20.38 -26.90
N GLY A 55 -20.32 19.44 -27.83
CA GLY A 55 -19.10 18.80 -28.27
C GLY A 55 -19.07 17.32 -27.81
N ASP A 56 -18.69 16.42 -28.74
CA ASP A 56 -18.58 14.98 -28.47
C ASP A 56 -17.52 14.71 -27.41
N ASP A 57 -17.92 14.75 -26.14
CA ASP A 57 -17.07 14.30 -25.02
C ASP A 57 -16.88 12.77 -25.16
N PRO A 58 -15.67 12.28 -25.47
CA PRO A 58 -15.42 10.85 -25.66
C PRO A 58 -15.69 10.03 -24.38
N LEU A 59 -15.76 10.69 -23.22
CA LEU A 59 -16.05 10.09 -21.93
C LEU A 59 -17.51 10.25 -21.49
N ALA A 60 -18.38 10.86 -22.31
CA ALA A 60 -19.77 11.18 -21.95
C ALA A 60 -20.53 9.97 -21.40
N ARG A 61 -20.36 8.78 -22.00
CA ARG A 61 -21.02 7.55 -21.53
C ARG A 61 -20.56 7.12 -20.13
N PHE A 62 -19.31 7.36 -19.80
CA PHE A 62 -18.76 7.02 -18.49
C PHE A 62 -19.20 8.02 -17.42
N HIS A 63 -19.31 9.30 -17.77
CA HIS A 63 -19.79 10.35 -16.87
C HIS A 63 -21.31 10.30 -16.63
N ALA A 64 -22.08 9.72 -17.56
CA ALA A 64 -23.53 9.62 -17.45
C ALA A 64 -24.03 8.42 -16.63
N GLN A 65 -23.15 7.60 -16.10
CA GLN A 65 -23.49 6.44 -15.29
C GLN A 65 -24.24 6.85 -14.01
N ARG A 66 -25.16 5.98 -13.58
CA ARG A 66 -25.82 6.10 -12.28
C ARG A 66 -25.32 5.00 -11.37
N VAL A 67 -24.66 5.37 -10.30
CA VAL A 67 -24.15 4.42 -9.30
C VAL A 67 -25.32 3.72 -8.62
N ARG A 68 -25.32 2.40 -8.65
CA ARG A 68 -26.35 1.55 -8.00
C ARG A 68 -25.72 0.87 -6.79
N TRP A 69 -26.02 1.38 -5.62
CA TRP A 69 -25.50 0.84 -4.36
C TRP A 69 -26.28 -0.40 -3.94
N GLY A 70 -25.57 -1.48 -3.61
CA GLY A 70 -26.09 -2.78 -3.18
C GLY A 70 -25.32 -3.36 -2.01
N ALA A 71 -25.48 -4.66 -1.78
CA ALA A 71 -24.68 -5.40 -0.80
C ALA A 71 -23.21 -5.51 -1.29
N CYS A 72 -22.28 -5.57 -0.35
CA CYS A 72 -20.87 -5.80 -0.67
C CYS A 72 -20.59 -7.29 -0.91
N PRO A 73 -19.65 -7.62 -1.84
CA PRO A 73 -19.31 -9.01 -2.15
C PRO A 73 -18.56 -9.69 -1.01
N GLU A 74 -17.73 -8.94 -0.28
CA GLU A 74 -16.93 -9.46 0.83
C GLU A 74 -17.64 -9.32 2.17
N LYS A 75 -17.29 -10.20 3.12
CA LYS A 75 -17.73 -10.15 4.51
C LYS A 75 -16.58 -10.63 5.41
N PRO A 76 -16.42 -10.06 6.61
CA PRO A 76 -17.32 -9.09 7.26
C PRO A 76 -17.06 -7.64 6.80
N VAL A 77 -18.14 -6.88 6.62
CA VAL A 77 -18.11 -5.41 6.40
C VAL A 77 -19.08 -4.72 7.35
N PRO A 78 -18.92 -3.42 7.67
CA PRO A 78 -19.91 -2.66 8.43
C PRO A 78 -21.32 -2.78 7.83
N ALA A 79 -22.34 -2.91 8.67
CA ALA A 79 -23.72 -3.15 8.23
C ALA A 79 -24.28 -2.05 7.32
N GLU A 80 -23.80 -0.82 7.50
CA GLU A 80 -24.18 0.37 6.74
C GLU A 80 -23.45 0.46 5.40
N MET A 81 -22.37 -0.29 5.23
CA MET A 81 -21.57 -0.25 4.00
C MET A 81 -22.37 -0.77 2.80
N ARG A 82 -22.29 -0.06 1.71
CA ARG A 82 -22.88 -0.42 0.43
C ARG A 82 -21.84 -0.40 -0.65
N CYS A 83 -21.92 -1.34 -1.58
CA CYS A 83 -20.98 -1.47 -2.68
C CYS A 83 -21.64 -1.20 -4.03
N ALA A 84 -20.84 -0.77 -4.98
CA ALA A 84 -21.28 -0.50 -6.34
C ALA A 84 -20.12 -0.75 -7.32
N VAL A 85 -20.46 -0.83 -8.60
CA VAL A 85 -19.49 -0.91 -9.70
C VAL A 85 -19.69 0.28 -10.63
N VAL A 86 -18.57 0.88 -11.05
CA VAL A 86 -18.51 1.96 -12.04
C VAL A 86 -17.60 1.50 -13.18
N GLU A 87 -18.00 1.74 -14.44
CA GLU A 87 -17.16 1.44 -15.58
C GLU A 87 -16.31 2.66 -15.96
N VAL A 88 -15.07 2.39 -16.34
CA VAL A 88 -14.13 3.39 -16.87
C VAL A 88 -13.52 2.88 -18.17
N PRO A 89 -12.93 3.74 -19.02
CA PRO A 89 -12.21 3.27 -20.20
C PRO A 89 -11.04 2.36 -19.80
N LEU A 90 -10.84 1.28 -20.55
CA LEU A 90 -9.60 0.52 -20.47
C LEU A 90 -8.40 1.41 -20.80
N ASP A 91 -8.49 2.12 -21.92
CA ASP A 91 -7.49 3.06 -22.43
C ASP A 91 -8.13 4.45 -22.64
N TYR A 92 -7.67 5.43 -21.89
CA TYR A 92 -8.15 6.82 -22.02
C TYR A 92 -7.77 7.49 -23.33
N ALA A 93 -6.76 6.99 -24.04
CA ALA A 93 -6.44 7.44 -25.40
C ALA A 93 -7.39 6.85 -26.45
N ALA A 94 -8.09 5.76 -26.12
CA ALA A 94 -9.03 5.09 -27.02
C ALA A 94 -10.28 4.60 -26.25
N PRO A 95 -11.12 5.50 -25.68
CA PRO A 95 -12.21 5.14 -24.75
C PRO A 95 -13.26 4.17 -25.30
N GLY A 96 -13.30 3.98 -26.62
CA GLY A 96 -14.20 3.03 -27.29
C GLY A 96 -13.70 1.58 -27.33
N LYS A 97 -12.44 1.30 -26.91
CA LYS A 97 -11.80 -0.01 -27.12
C LYS A 97 -11.82 -0.93 -25.90
N GLY A 98 -12.70 -0.75 -24.97
CA GLY A 98 -12.84 -1.59 -23.79
C GLY A 98 -13.14 -0.81 -22.53
N THR A 99 -13.52 -1.52 -21.49
CA THR A 99 -13.83 -0.95 -20.19
C THR A 99 -13.16 -1.74 -19.08
N VAL A 100 -12.95 -1.10 -17.94
CA VAL A 100 -12.58 -1.69 -16.67
C VAL A 100 -13.71 -1.41 -15.68
N LYS A 101 -14.05 -2.38 -14.86
CA LYS A 101 -15.02 -2.24 -13.79
C LYS A 101 -14.28 -1.87 -12.51
N LEU A 102 -14.68 -0.78 -11.88
CA LEU A 102 -14.15 -0.35 -10.59
C LEU A 102 -15.15 -0.64 -9.49
N ALA A 103 -14.71 -1.35 -8.48
CA ALA A 103 -15.50 -1.61 -7.28
C ALA A 103 -15.34 -0.46 -6.28
N LEU A 104 -16.48 0.02 -5.78
CA LEU A 104 -16.57 1.09 -4.79
C LEU A 104 -17.34 0.61 -3.56
N GLY A 105 -16.83 0.93 -2.38
CA GLY A 105 -17.52 0.80 -1.11
C GLY A 105 -17.85 2.16 -0.54
N ARG A 106 -19.08 2.33 -0.02
CA ARG A 106 -19.53 3.58 0.60
C ARG A 106 -20.05 3.35 2.01
N LEU A 107 -19.56 4.12 2.95
CA LEU A 107 -20.20 4.40 4.23
C LEU A 107 -20.88 5.77 4.13
N PRO A 108 -22.23 5.83 4.18
CA PRO A 108 -22.94 7.10 4.02
C PRO A 108 -22.71 8.02 5.22
N ALA A 109 -22.73 9.34 4.97
CA ALA A 109 -22.64 10.35 6.02
C ALA A 109 -23.73 10.11 7.08
N THR A 110 -23.35 10.13 8.36
CA THR A 110 -24.28 9.93 9.49
C THR A 110 -25.12 11.16 9.78
N ASP A 111 -24.68 12.36 9.32
CA ASP A 111 -25.43 13.61 9.33
C ASP A 111 -25.69 14.10 7.89
N PRO A 112 -26.71 13.55 7.20
CA PRO A 112 -26.97 13.86 5.81
C PRO A 112 -27.37 15.32 5.57
N ASP A 113 -27.92 16.02 6.57
CA ASP A 113 -28.31 17.42 6.45
C ASP A 113 -27.10 18.37 6.37
N ARG A 114 -25.95 17.96 6.91
CA ARG A 114 -24.68 18.68 6.84
C ARG A 114 -23.66 18.01 5.92
N ARG A 115 -24.10 17.11 5.06
CA ARG A 115 -23.22 16.41 4.13
C ARG A 115 -22.45 17.40 3.25
N ILE A 116 -21.13 17.21 3.17
CA ILE A 116 -20.21 18.03 2.35
C ILE A 116 -20.12 17.47 0.92
N GLY A 117 -20.04 16.13 0.77
CA GLY A 117 -19.81 15.44 -0.48
C GLY A 117 -19.24 14.05 -0.22
N SER A 118 -18.55 13.49 -1.19
CA SER A 118 -17.78 12.26 -1.02
C SER A 118 -16.34 12.57 -0.63
N LEU A 119 -15.76 11.73 0.23
CA LEU A 119 -14.33 11.68 0.52
C LEU A 119 -13.79 10.35 0.01
N LEU A 120 -13.00 10.40 -1.05
CA LEU A 120 -12.31 9.21 -1.55
C LEU A 120 -11.09 8.94 -0.68
N ILE A 121 -10.94 7.67 -0.26
CA ILE A 121 -9.82 7.22 0.58
C ILE A 121 -9.03 6.16 -0.19
N ASN A 122 -7.72 6.34 -0.26
CA ASN A 122 -6.79 5.35 -0.83
C ASN A 122 -5.74 4.95 0.20
N PHE A 123 -5.64 3.66 0.46
CA PHE A 123 -4.79 3.08 1.51
C PHE A 123 -3.36 2.78 1.03
N GLY A 124 -3.03 3.12 -0.20
CA GLY A 124 -1.67 3.03 -0.72
C GLY A 124 -1.31 1.67 -1.31
N GLY A 125 -0.17 1.18 -0.98
CA GLY A 125 0.51 0.03 -1.57
C GLY A 125 1.64 0.49 -2.51
N PRO A 126 1.45 0.62 -3.85
CA PRO A 126 0.22 0.48 -4.65
C PRO A 126 -0.37 -0.93 -4.65
N GLY A 127 -1.67 -1.02 -4.91
CA GLY A 127 -2.35 -2.32 -5.01
C GLY A 127 -3.17 -2.72 -3.78
N ALA A 128 -3.24 -1.89 -2.73
CA ALA A 128 -4.12 -2.14 -1.61
C ALA A 128 -5.60 -1.95 -2.01
N PRO A 129 -6.49 -2.93 -1.70
CA PRO A 129 -7.92 -2.82 -2.00
C PRO A 129 -8.60 -1.82 -1.06
N GLY A 130 -9.20 -0.78 -1.63
CA GLY A 130 -9.81 0.29 -0.84
C GLY A 130 -11.12 -0.10 -0.17
N LEU A 131 -11.86 -1.09 -0.73
CA LEU A 131 -13.06 -1.61 -0.09
C LEU A 131 -12.72 -2.27 1.25
N ALA A 132 -11.76 -3.19 1.23
CA ALA A 132 -11.31 -3.89 2.43
C ALA A 132 -10.70 -2.92 3.44
N GLY A 133 -9.87 -1.98 3.00
CA GLY A 133 -9.29 -0.95 3.85
C GLY A 133 -10.35 -0.11 4.56
N LEU A 134 -11.35 0.41 3.83
CA LEU A 134 -12.44 1.16 4.43
C LEU A 134 -13.28 0.31 5.41
N ALA A 135 -13.52 -0.96 5.09
CA ALA A 135 -14.27 -1.85 5.96
C ALA A 135 -13.55 -2.10 7.29
N LEU A 136 -12.23 -2.31 7.26
CA LEU A 136 -11.40 -2.57 8.43
C LEU A 136 -11.24 -1.32 9.30
N ASP A 137 -10.89 -0.18 8.69
CA ASP A 137 -10.50 1.03 9.40
C ASP A 137 -11.63 2.07 9.54
N SER A 138 -12.88 1.67 9.24
CA SER A 138 -14.05 2.58 9.25
C SER A 138 -14.18 3.42 10.51
N LYS A 139 -13.78 2.89 11.66
CA LYS A 139 -13.85 3.60 12.96
C LYS A 139 -12.85 4.74 13.07
N ALA A 140 -11.70 4.63 12.42
CA ALA A 140 -10.68 5.68 12.43
C ALA A 140 -11.17 6.95 11.72
N PHE A 141 -12.14 6.82 10.81
CA PHE A 141 -12.71 7.90 10.03
C PHE A 141 -14.10 8.36 10.54
N ALA A 142 -14.49 8.02 11.78
CA ALA A 142 -15.82 8.27 12.30
C ALA A 142 -16.21 9.76 12.25
N ASP A 143 -15.29 10.65 12.63
CA ASP A 143 -15.52 12.10 12.66
C ASP A 143 -15.70 12.67 11.23
N LEU A 144 -14.91 12.20 10.26
CA LEU A 144 -15.08 12.52 8.84
C LEU A 144 -16.41 11.96 8.29
N GLY A 145 -16.76 10.74 8.70
CA GLY A 145 -18.01 10.05 8.36
C GLY A 145 -19.28 10.72 8.88
N GLU A 146 -19.19 11.70 9.80
CA GLU A 146 -20.35 12.49 10.13
C GLU A 146 -20.88 13.31 8.93
N ARG A 147 -19.96 13.86 8.12
CA ARG A 147 -20.29 14.82 7.08
C ARG A 147 -19.86 14.44 5.67
N TYR A 148 -19.11 13.36 5.48
CA TYR A 148 -18.76 12.81 4.20
C TYR A 148 -19.38 11.44 3.98
N ASP A 149 -19.82 11.16 2.76
CA ASP A 149 -19.85 9.77 2.31
C ASP A 149 -18.41 9.31 2.17
N LEU A 150 -17.96 8.36 2.99
CA LEU A 150 -16.62 7.79 2.88
C LEU A 150 -16.61 6.76 1.75
N ILE A 151 -15.72 6.92 0.81
CA ILE A 151 -15.60 6.06 -0.38
C ILE A 151 -14.25 5.37 -0.38
N GLY A 152 -14.24 4.06 -0.13
CA GLY A 152 -13.13 3.19 -0.48
C GLY A 152 -13.33 2.67 -1.91
N PHE A 153 -12.28 2.62 -2.70
CA PHE A 153 -12.35 2.07 -4.05
C PHE A 153 -11.17 1.15 -4.31
N ASP A 154 -11.39 0.09 -5.04
CA ASP A 154 -10.33 -0.75 -5.54
C ASP A 154 -9.85 -0.12 -6.87
N PRO A 155 -8.58 0.29 -6.98
CA PRO A 155 -8.04 0.78 -8.25
C PRO A 155 -8.14 -0.30 -9.34
N ARG A 156 -8.05 0.10 -10.62
CA ARG A 156 -8.03 -0.84 -11.73
C ARG A 156 -6.97 -1.93 -11.55
N GLY A 157 -7.34 -3.18 -11.76
CA GLY A 157 -6.48 -4.34 -11.56
C GLY A 157 -6.35 -4.82 -10.11
N VAL A 158 -7.02 -4.17 -9.16
CA VAL A 158 -6.92 -4.43 -7.72
C VAL A 158 -8.24 -4.94 -7.16
N GLY A 159 -8.19 -5.90 -6.23
CA GLY A 159 -9.36 -6.36 -5.50
C GLY A 159 -10.48 -6.81 -6.43
N HIS A 160 -11.66 -6.20 -6.32
CA HIS A 160 -12.82 -6.49 -7.17
C HIS A 160 -12.88 -5.64 -8.46
N SER A 161 -11.80 -4.96 -8.82
CA SER A 161 -11.71 -4.08 -10.01
C SER A 161 -10.93 -4.73 -11.15
N ASP A 162 -11.49 -5.79 -11.74
CA ASP A 162 -10.85 -6.60 -12.80
C ASP A 162 -9.41 -7.02 -12.39
N PRO A 163 -9.26 -7.83 -11.33
CA PRO A 163 -7.99 -8.08 -10.67
C PRO A 163 -6.93 -8.70 -11.56
N VAL A 164 -5.70 -8.21 -11.45
CA VAL A 164 -4.54 -8.81 -12.12
C VAL A 164 -3.97 -9.97 -11.31
N SER A 165 -3.33 -10.89 -12.02
CA SER A 165 -2.64 -12.05 -11.44
C SER A 165 -1.46 -12.46 -12.31
N CYS A 166 -0.44 -13.03 -11.71
CA CYS A 166 0.65 -13.68 -12.43
C CYS A 166 0.48 -15.21 -12.46
N GLY A 167 -0.66 -15.73 -11.94
CA GLY A 167 -0.99 -17.16 -11.96
C GLY A 167 -0.16 -17.99 -10.97
N GLY A 168 0.39 -17.34 -9.95
CA GLY A 168 1.14 -17.98 -8.88
C GLY A 168 0.36 -18.01 -7.56
N GLY A 169 0.36 -19.13 -6.85
CA GLY A 169 0.12 -19.13 -5.42
C GLY A 169 1.31 -18.47 -4.72
N THR A 170 1.11 -18.01 -3.50
CA THR A 170 2.12 -17.31 -2.68
C THR A 170 3.43 -18.10 -2.44
N GLY A 171 3.55 -19.33 -2.95
CA GLY A 171 4.71 -20.21 -2.81
C GLY A 171 5.49 -20.54 -4.08
N ASP A 172 4.93 -20.30 -5.27
CA ASP A 172 5.53 -20.81 -6.54
C ASP A 172 6.58 -19.88 -7.17
N THR A 173 6.81 -18.69 -6.60
CA THR A 173 7.73 -17.67 -7.13
C THR A 173 9.12 -17.71 -6.50
N ALA A 174 9.38 -18.62 -5.58
CA ALA A 174 10.72 -18.86 -5.05
C ALA A 174 11.57 -19.54 -6.14
N GLY A 175 12.19 -18.73 -7.00
CA GLY A 175 13.26 -19.20 -7.88
C GLY A 175 14.35 -19.89 -7.05
N ASP A 176 15.10 -20.80 -7.68
CA ASP A 176 16.25 -21.43 -7.03
C ASP A 176 17.20 -20.35 -6.45
N PRO A 177 17.36 -20.28 -5.12
CA PRO A 177 18.25 -19.29 -4.49
C PRO A 177 19.71 -19.45 -4.88
N TYR A 178 20.06 -20.47 -5.64
CA TYR A 178 21.39 -20.74 -6.17
C TYR A 178 21.49 -20.53 -7.70
N ALA A 179 20.40 -20.03 -8.33
CA ALA A 179 20.40 -19.76 -9.75
C ALA A 179 21.47 -18.71 -10.13
N ASP A 180 22.08 -18.88 -11.30
CA ASP A 180 22.94 -17.85 -11.86
C ASP A 180 22.12 -16.64 -12.36
N THR A 181 22.79 -15.51 -12.57
CA THR A 181 22.15 -14.25 -12.99
C THR A 181 21.36 -14.40 -14.30
N ALA A 182 21.80 -15.24 -15.25
CA ALA A 182 21.10 -15.46 -16.51
C ALA A 182 19.78 -16.20 -16.29
N THR A 183 19.80 -17.22 -15.44
CA THR A 183 18.60 -17.97 -15.02
C THR A 183 17.62 -17.05 -14.27
N ALA A 184 18.10 -16.22 -13.34
CA ALA A 184 17.28 -15.26 -12.62
C ALA A 184 16.60 -14.23 -13.57
N MET A 185 17.36 -13.67 -14.53
CA MET A 185 16.81 -12.78 -15.56
C MET A 185 15.77 -13.47 -16.45
N ALA A 186 15.97 -14.74 -16.78
CA ALA A 186 14.99 -15.51 -17.55
C ALA A 186 13.70 -15.74 -16.74
N ALA A 187 13.81 -16.06 -15.46
CA ALA A 187 12.68 -16.24 -14.56
C ALA A 187 11.82 -14.97 -14.43
N LEU A 188 12.45 -13.79 -14.29
CA LEU A 188 11.74 -12.50 -14.28
C LEU A 188 10.94 -12.25 -15.57
N ARG A 189 11.56 -12.51 -16.74
CA ARG A 189 10.84 -12.39 -18.02
C ARG A 189 9.70 -13.39 -18.16
N ASP A 190 9.85 -14.58 -17.65
CA ASP A 190 8.79 -15.59 -17.69
C ASP A 190 7.66 -15.27 -16.72
N GLU A 191 7.96 -14.63 -15.58
CA GLU A 191 6.95 -14.06 -14.70
C GLU A 191 6.13 -12.98 -15.43
N VAL A 192 6.79 -12.02 -16.08
CA VAL A 192 6.08 -10.99 -16.87
C VAL A 192 5.11 -11.61 -17.87
N LYS A 193 5.55 -12.62 -18.62
CA LYS A 193 4.68 -13.34 -19.56
C LYS A 193 3.51 -14.08 -18.85
N ARG A 194 3.73 -14.61 -17.64
CA ARG A 194 2.64 -15.19 -16.84
C ARG A 194 1.63 -14.12 -16.44
N CYS A 195 2.10 -12.96 -15.94
CA CYS A 195 1.23 -11.85 -15.62
C CYS A 195 0.41 -11.39 -16.83
N GLU A 196 1.03 -11.24 -18.01
CA GLU A 196 0.33 -10.86 -19.25
C GLU A 196 -0.77 -11.86 -19.63
N ARG A 197 -0.51 -13.16 -19.50
CA ARG A 197 -1.51 -14.20 -19.82
C ARG A 197 -2.69 -14.26 -18.86
N ASN A 198 -2.43 -13.99 -17.58
CA ASN A 198 -3.44 -14.16 -16.52
C ASN A 198 -4.22 -12.88 -16.22
N SER A 199 -3.66 -11.70 -16.51
CA SER A 199 -4.28 -10.41 -16.16
C SER A 199 -5.07 -9.78 -17.31
N GLY A 200 -4.87 -10.24 -18.54
CA GLY A 200 -5.51 -9.63 -19.71
C GLY A 200 -5.07 -8.18 -19.98
N PRO A 201 -5.86 -7.41 -20.73
CA PRO A 201 -5.42 -6.10 -21.25
C PRO A 201 -5.31 -5.00 -20.18
N VAL A 202 -5.91 -5.15 -19.00
CA VAL A 202 -5.85 -4.15 -17.91
C VAL A 202 -4.43 -3.94 -17.42
N LEU A 203 -3.58 -4.98 -17.45
CA LEU A 203 -2.20 -4.93 -16.97
C LEU A 203 -1.37 -3.81 -17.61
N ALA A 204 -1.61 -3.48 -18.87
CA ALA A 204 -0.90 -2.42 -19.58
C ALA A 204 -1.37 -1.00 -19.21
N HIS A 205 -2.44 -0.87 -18.43
CA HIS A 205 -3.12 0.39 -18.12
C HIS A 205 -3.25 0.64 -16.61
N MET A 206 -2.31 0.15 -15.81
CA MET A 206 -2.40 0.23 -14.34
C MET A 206 -1.64 1.41 -13.73
N GLY A 207 -0.98 2.26 -14.54
CA GLY A 207 -0.21 3.38 -14.04
C GLY A 207 -1.05 4.43 -13.29
N THR A 208 -0.41 5.15 -12.37
CA THR A 208 -1.06 6.17 -11.52
C THR A 208 -1.80 7.24 -12.31
N VAL A 209 -1.35 7.57 -13.52
CA VAL A 209 -2.03 8.52 -14.41
C VAL A 209 -3.42 8.03 -14.85
N ASP A 210 -3.57 6.74 -15.11
CA ASP A 210 -4.88 6.16 -15.49
C ASP A 210 -5.80 6.06 -14.27
N VAL A 211 -5.26 5.66 -13.10
CA VAL A 211 -6.02 5.63 -11.84
C VAL A 211 -6.50 7.04 -11.45
N ALA A 212 -5.68 8.07 -11.62
CA ALA A 212 -6.10 9.45 -11.36
C ALA A 212 -7.24 9.91 -12.30
N ARG A 213 -7.26 9.45 -13.56
CA ARG A 213 -8.39 9.68 -14.48
C ARG A 213 -9.63 8.91 -14.06
N ASP A 214 -9.48 7.69 -13.52
CA ASP A 214 -10.59 6.94 -12.94
C ASP A 214 -11.22 7.71 -11.78
N MET A 215 -10.40 8.35 -10.94
CA MET A 215 -10.90 9.17 -9.83
C MET A 215 -11.76 10.34 -10.34
N ASP A 216 -11.44 10.96 -11.48
CA ASP A 216 -12.29 11.99 -12.04
C ASP A 216 -13.63 11.45 -12.56
N VAL A 217 -13.63 10.26 -13.17
CA VAL A 217 -14.90 9.58 -13.53
C VAL A 217 -15.70 9.29 -12.27
N MET A 218 -15.07 8.71 -11.22
CA MET A 218 -15.74 8.45 -9.93
C MET A 218 -16.33 9.73 -9.33
N ARG A 219 -15.55 10.81 -9.26
CA ARG A 219 -16.04 12.12 -8.78
C ARG A 219 -17.32 12.55 -9.49
N ARG A 220 -17.34 12.45 -10.83
CA ARG A 220 -18.49 12.88 -11.64
C ARG A 220 -19.71 12.00 -11.43
N VAL A 221 -19.56 10.69 -11.40
CA VAL A 221 -20.71 9.76 -11.20
C VAL A 221 -21.25 9.79 -9.77
N LEU A 222 -20.42 10.19 -8.79
CA LEU A 222 -20.83 10.45 -7.42
C LEU A 222 -21.54 11.81 -7.27
N GLY A 223 -21.47 12.68 -8.30
CA GLY A 223 -22.12 13.99 -8.34
C GLY A 223 -21.35 15.11 -7.66
N ASP A 224 -20.06 14.91 -7.37
CA ASP A 224 -19.24 15.89 -6.69
C ASP A 224 -18.59 16.86 -7.69
N GLN A 225 -18.66 18.17 -7.37
CA GLN A 225 -18.01 19.21 -8.19
C GLN A 225 -16.49 19.19 -8.05
N LYS A 226 -16.01 18.85 -6.86
CA LYS A 226 -14.59 18.78 -6.49
C LYS A 226 -14.30 17.44 -5.86
N LEU A 227 -13.11 16.90 -6.14
CA LEU A 227 -12.63 15.69 -5.49
C LEU A 227 -12.07 16.03 -4.11
N ASN A 228 -12.68 15.52 -3.03
CA ASN A 228 -12.05 15.49 -1.72
C ASN A 228 -11.37 14.12 -1.55
N PHE A 229 -10.17 14.13 -1.01
CA PHE A 229 -9.32 12.95 -1.01
C PHE A 229 -8.43 12.85 0.23
N LEU A 230 -8.30 11.66 0.75
CA LEU A 230 -7.34 11.29 1.78
C LEU A 230 -6.52 10.11 1.25
N GLY A 231 -5.25 10.36 0.95
CA GLY A 231 -4.34 9.37 0.40
C GLY A 231 -3.21 9.04 1.33
N PHE A 232 -3.05 7.77 1.64
CA PHE A 232 -1.98 7.24 2.47
C PHE A 232 -0.87 6.63 1.62
N SER A 233 0.40 6.86 1.98
CA SER A 233 1.54 6.21 1.30
C SER A 233 1.52 6.49 -0.22
N TYR A 234 1.55 5.46 -1.07
CA TYR A 234 1.34 5.61 -2.51
C TYR A 234 0.08 6.44 -2.87
N GLY A 235 -0.97 6.40 -2.04
CA GLY A 235 -2.16 7.25 -2.23
C GLY A 235 -1.83 8.74 -2.25
N SER A 236 -0.75 9.18 -1.63
CA SER A 236 -0.25 10.55 -1.69
C SER A 236 0.26 10.92 -3.09
N ARG A 237 1.01 10.02 -3.73
CA ARG A 237 1.42 10.16 -5.14
C ARG A 237 0.20 10.21 -6.07
N LEU A 238 -0.77 9.34 -5.84
CA LEU A 238 -2.02 9.34 -6.61
C LEU A 238 -2.78 10.67 -6.49
N GLY A 239 -2.89 11.22 -5.27
CA GLY A 239 -3.49 12.54 -5.02
C GLY A 239 -2.73 13.67 -5.72
N ALA A 240 -1.40 13.66 -5.68
CA ALA A 240 -0.55 14.64 -6.35
C ALA A 240 -0.73 14.59 -7.88
N VAL A 241 -0.77 13.39 -8.46
CA VAL A 241 -1.02 13.17 -9.91
C VAL A 241 -2.42 13.66 -10.28
N TYR A 242 -3.43 13.37 -9.47
CA TYR A 242 -4.79 13.88 -9.70
C TYR A 242 -4.81 15.42 -9.70
N ALA A 243 -4.20 16.06 -8.70
CA ALA A 243 -4.13 17.51 -8.60
C ALA A 243 -3.42 18.16 -9.81
N ALA A 244 -2.42 17.48 -10.36
CA ALA A 244 -1.72 17.94 -11.55
C ALA A 244 -2.54 17.79 -12.83
N LEU A 245 -3.32 16.71 -12.97
CA LEU A 245 -4.19 16.49 -14.14
C LEU A 245 -5.47 17.32 -14.09
N PHE A 246 -6.04 17.52 -12.91
CA PHE A 246 -7.34 18.14 -12.69
C PHE A 246 -7.31 19.25 -11.64
N PRO A 247 -6.43 20.28 -11.78
CA PRO A 247 -6.26 21.31 -10.74
C PRO A 247 -7.54 22.07 -10.44
N ARG A 248 -8.43 22.23 -11.44
CA ARG A 248 -9.72 22.92 -11.29
C ARG A 248 -10.78 22.08 -10.58
N ASP A 249 -10.64 20.75 -10.61
CA ASP A 249 -11.60 19.80 -10.02
C ASP A 249 -11.10 19.27 -8.66
N THR A 250 -9.92 19.68 -8.23
CA THR A 250 -9.33 19.37 -6.93
C THR A 250 -10.07 20.13 -5.82
N GLY A 251 -10.48 19.40 -4.79
CA GLY A 251 -11.11 19.89 -3.57
C GLY A 251 -10.13 19.91 -2.39
N ARG A 252 -10.56 19.42 -1.25
CA ARG A 252 -9.72 19.26 -0.05
C ARG A 252 -8.94 17.97 -0.17
N MET A 253 -7.63 18.05 -0.23
CA MET A 253 -6.76 16.89 -0.36
C MET A 253 -5.76 16.82 0.78
N VAL A 254 -5.68 15.65 1.40
CA VAL A 254 -4.68 15.29 2.39
C VAL A 254 -3.82 14.16 1.85
N LEU A 255 -2.50 14.32 1.96
CA LEU A 255 -1.48 13.38 1.53
C LEU A 255 -0.66 13.00 2.77
N ASP A 256 -0.87 11.78 3.27
CA ASP A 256 -0.25 11.31 4.52
C ASP A 256 0.75 10.16 4.26
N GLY A 257 1.97 10.27 4.79
CA GLY A 257 3.06 9.39 4.43
C GLY A 257 3.45 9.62 2.97
N VAL A 258 4.02 10.79 2.69
CA VAL A 258 4.14 11.34 1.34
C VAL A 258 5.22 10.62 0.53
N ASP A 259 4.83 10.09 -0.63
CA ASP A 259 5.71 9.43 -1.60
C ASP A 259 6.38 10.46 -2.53
N THR A 260 7.56 10.13 -3.07
CA THR A 260 8.33 11.01 -3.96
C THR A 260 7.67 11.20 -5.32
N LEU A 261 7.89 12.38 -5.92
CA LEU A 261 7.49 12.68 -7.30
C LEU A 261 8.67 12.74 -8.27
N THR A 262 9.91 12.73 -7.80
CA THR A 262 11.08 12.99 -8.65
C THR A 262 12.06 11.83 -8.76
N GLU A 263 12.20 11.02 -7.72
CA GLU A 263 13.25 10.02 -7.67
C GLU A 263 13.02 8.85 -8.62
N PRO A 264 14.03 8.44 -9.41
CA PRO A 264 14.04 7.16 -10.11
C PRO A 264 13.96 5.99 -9.14
N LEU A 265 13.47 4.84 -9.60
CA LEU A 265 13.28 3.65 -8.77
C LEU A 265 14.54 3.22 -7.99
N MET A 266 15.73 3.37 -8.58
CA MET A 266 17.00 3.07 -7.91
C MET A 266 17.29 4.02 -6.73
N GLU A 267 16.99 5.31 -6.88
CA GLU A 267 17.14 6.30 -5.81
C GLU A 267 16.08 6.10 -4.73
N GLN A 268 14.82 5.82 -5.13
CA GLN A 268 13.76 5.46 -4.19
C GLN A 268 14.18 4.27 -3.32
N ALA A 269 14.74 3.21 -3.92
CA ALA A 269 15.22 2.05 -3.19
C ALA A 269 16.32 2.40 -2.16
N LEU A 270 17.26 3.28 -2.53
CA LEU A 270 18.34 3.72 -1.63
C LEU A 270 17.80 4.57 -0.47
N VAL A 271 16.88 5.50 -0.76
CA VAL A 271 16.24 6.36 0.26
C VAL A 271 15.35 5.52 1.18
N SER A 272 14.61 4.54 0.64
CA SER A 272 13.84 3.57 1.42
C SER A 272 14.72 2.74 2.36
N ALA A 273 15.88 2.24 1.86
CA ALA A 273 16.85 1.54 2.71
C ALA A 273 17.33 2.41 3.90
N ARG A 274 17.51 3.71 3.66
CA ARG A 274 17.89 4.69 4.71
C ARG A 274 16.75 4.92 5.69
N GLY A 275 15.51 5.07 5.22
CA GLY A 275 14.33 5.22 6.06
C GLY A 275 14.10 4.01 6.97
N GLN A 276 14.15 2.81 6.40
CA GLN A 276 14.03 1.56 7.16
C GLN A 276 15.15 1.38 8.18
N GLN A 277 16.40 1.74 7.81
CA GLN A 277 17.51 1.69 8.77
C GLN A 277 17.31 2.67 9.93
N ARG A 278 16.82 3.87 9.66
CA ARG A 278 16.48 4.88 10.69
C ARG A 278 15.41 4.33 11.66
N ALA A 279 14.35 3.76 11.11
CA ALA A 279 13.29 3.15 11.93
C ALA A 279 13.80 1.97 12.77
N LEU A 280 14.67 1.11 12.22
CA LEU A 280 15.33 0.06 12.99
C LEU A 280 16.21 0.63 14.11
N ASP A 281 16.92 1.71 13.85
CA ASP A 281 17.75 2.39 14.85
C ASP A 281 16.90 2.93 16.01
N ASN A 282 15.73 3.50 15.70
CA ASN A 282 14.78 3.99 16.69
C ASN A 282 14.18 2.85 17.51
N PHE A 283 13.76 1.76 16.85
CA PHE A 283 13.34 0.53 17.52
C PHE A 283 14.41 -0.03 18.45
N LEU A 284 15.67 -0.12 18.01
CA LEU A 284 16.77 -0.63 18.84
C LEU A 284 17.07 0.29 20.04
N THR A 285 16.88 1.60 19.85
CA THR A 285 16.98 2.57 20.94
C THR A 285 15.85 2.36 21.95
N TRP A 286 14.62 2.20 21.50
CA TRP A 286 13.49 1.84 22.36
C TRP A 286 13.73 0.51 23.08
N CYS A 287 14.14 -0.55 22.36
CA CYS A 287 14.42 -1.87 22.95
C CYS A 287 15.48 -1.79 24.05
N ALA A 288 16.55 -0.99 23.85
CA ALA A 288 17.62 -0.81 24.83
C ALA A 288 17.13 -0.26 26.19
N HIS A 289 15.99 0.40 26.21
CA HIS A 289 15.34 0.89 27.43
C HIS A 289 14.34 -0.11 28.03
N GLN A 290 14.03 -1.20 27.33
CA GLN A 290 13.12 -2.24 27.81
C GLN A 290 13.86 -3.30 28.64
N ASN A 291 13.22 -3.77 29.70
CA ASN A 291 13.73 -4.90 30.44
C ASN A 291 13.71 -6.17 29.57
N GLY A 292 14.89 -6.77 29.35
CA GLY A 292 15.00 -8.04 28.62
C GLY A 292 15.28 -7.89 27.11
N CYS A 293 15.61 -6.70 26.60
CA CYS A 293 16.08 -6.54 25.21
C CYS A 293 17.23 -7.52 24.94
N VAL A 294 17.05 -8.40 23.94
CA VAL A 294 18.01 -9.48 23.61
C VAL A 294 19.39 -8.95 23.23
N TYR A 295 19.44 -7.73 22.71
CA TYR A 295 20.67 -7.10 22.26
C TYR A 295 21.36 -6.24 23.33
N GLY A 296 20.73 -6.06 24.51
CA GLY A 296 21.24 -5.23 25.61
C GLY A 296 21.05 -3.73 25.35
N THR A 297 21.83 -2.89 26.05
CA THR A 297 21.66 -1.43 26.06
C THR A 297 22.55 -0.69 25.06
N ASN A 298 23.44 -1.37 24.35
CA ASN A 298 24.35 -0.74 23.37
C ASN A 298 23.77 -0.88 21.95
N THR A 299 23.15 0.19 21.45
CA THR A 299 22.49 0.23 20.14
C THR A 299 23.42 -0.04 18.96
N ARG A 300 24.70 0.37 19.02
CA ARG A 300 25.68 0.05 17.97
C ARG A 300 25.89 -1.47 17.86
N THR A 301 26.13 -2.13 18.98
CA THR A 301 26.30 -3.58 19.01
C THR A 301 25.01 -4.30 18.63
N ALA A 302 23.85 -3.73 18.98
CA ALA A 302 22.54 -4.26 18.58
C ALA A 302 22.37 -4.30 17.07
N LYS A 303 22.71 -3.21 16.35
CA LYS A 303 22.68 -3.16 14.87
C LYS A 303 23.55 -4.25 14.24
N GLU A 304 24.77 -4.41 14.76
CA GLU A 304 25.70 -5.43 14.26
C GLU A 304 25.16 -6.85 14.48
N LYS A 305 24.50 -7.09 15.61
CA LYS A 305 23.88 -8.40 15.91
C LYS A 305 22.68 -8.69 15.02
N VAL A 306 21.79 -7.72 14.79
CA VAL A 306 20.66 -7.90 13.86
C VAL A 306 21.18 -8.22 12.43
N ALA A 307 22.17 -7.47 11.96
CA ALA A 307 22.77 -7.76 10.66
C ALA A 307 23.43 -9.16 10.61
N ALA A 308 24.08 -9.58 11.71
CA ALA A 308 24.66 -10.91 11.84
C ALA A 308 23.60 -12.02 11.91
N LEU A 309 22.44 -11.78 12.54
CA LEU A 309 21.31 -12.73 12.52
C LEU A 309 20.82 -12.96 11.09
N VAL A 310 20.56 -11.89 10.35
CA VAL A 310 20.15 -11.97 8.94
C VAL A 310 21.17 -12.75 8.11
N GLU A 311 22.49 -12.44 8.29
CA GLU A 311 23.56 -13.12 7.55
C GLU A 311 23.66 -14.61 7.89
N ARG A 312 23.52 -14.98 9.16
CA ARG A 312 23.50 -16.39 9.57
C ARG A 312 22.34 -17.13 8.96
N ALA A 313 21.14 -16.55 9.01
CA ALA A 313 19.94 -17.18 8.47
C ALA A 313 19.98 -17.39 6.94
N ASP A 314 20.77 -16.60 6.18
CA ASP A 314 21.00 -16.84 4.75
C ASP A 314 21.85 -18.09 4.49
N THR A 315 22.66 -18.53 5.44
CA THR A 315 23.53 -19.71 5.32
C THR A 315 23.02 -20.92 6.11
N GLU A 316 22.38 -20.66 7.23
CA GLU A 316 21.80 -21.62 8.16
C GLU A 316 20.40 -21.13 8.52
N PRO A 317 19.36 -21.43 7.70
CA PRO A 317 17.99 -20.99 7.97
C PRO A 317 17.50 -21.40 9.35
N LEU A 318 16.71 -20.53 9.99
CA LEU A 318 15.96 -20.91 11.18
C LEU A 318 14.91 -21.95 10.78
N VAL A 319 14.75 -23.01 11.57
CA VAL A 319 13.80 -24.08 11.28
C VAL A 319 12.78 -24.19 12.39
N GLY A 320 11.51 -24.03 12.06
CA GLY A 320 10.40 -24.20 12.99
C GLY A 320 10.11 -25.67 13.31
N ASP A 321 9.30 -25.91 14.33
CA ASP A 321 8.89 -27.26 14.74
C ASP A 321 8.13 -28.02 13.65
N ASP A 322 7.50 -27.31 12.74
CA ASP A 322 6.79 -27.84 11.56
C ASP A 322 7.72 -28.13 10.36
N GLY A 323 9.01 -27.84 10.50
CA GLY A 323 10.01 -27.97 9.44
C GLY A 323 10.09 -26.74 8.50
N THR A 324 9.33 -25.68 8.74
CA THR A 324 9.40 -24.44 7.94
C THR A 324 10.75 -23.77 8.11
N ALA A 325 11.48 -23.58 7.01
CA ALA A 325 12.79 -22.95 6.99
C ALA A 325 12.67 -21.44 6.67
N VAL A 326 13.26 -20.59 7.51
CA VAL A 326 13.22 -19.13 7.40
C VAL A 326 14.63 -18.58 7.21
N GLY A 327 14.91 -18.05 6.02
CA GLY A 327 16.17 -17.37 5.68
C GLY A 327 16.19 -15.90 6.07
N GLY A 328 17.35 -15.27 5.88
CA GLY A 328 17.59 -13.87 6.26
C GLY A 328 16.61 -12.89 5.64
N LEU A 329 16.18 -13.13 4.39
CA LEU A 329 15.20 -12.28 3.73
C LEU A 329 13.86 -12.22 4.46
N VAL A 330 13.32 -13.35 4.90
CA VAL A 330 12.04 -13.40 5.65
C VAL A 330 12.18 -12.63 6.97
N ILE A 331 13.35 -12.73 7.62
CA ILE A 331 13.65 -11.93 8.83
C ILE A 331 13.64 -10.43 8.51
N VAL A 332 14.26 -10.01 7.40
CA VAL A 332 14.25 -8.60 6.97
C VAL A 332 12.83 -8.10 6.71
N LEU A 333 11.99 -8.91 6.06
CA LEU A 333 10.60 -8.59 5.82
C LEU A 333 9.80 -8.44 7.11
N ALA A 334 9.98 -9.38 8.05
CA ALA A 334 9.31 -9.34 9.35
C ALA A 334 9.73 -8.11 10.17
N ILE A 335 11.00 -7.76 10.17
CA ILE A 335 11.50 -6.53 10.80
C ILE A 335 10.86 -5.32 10.11
N GLY A 336 10.94 -5.24 8.77
CA GLY A 336 10.36 -4.15 7.99
C GLY A 336 8.88 -3.94 8.29
N GLN A 337 8.09 -5.01 8.29
CA GLN A 337 6.67 -4.98 8.63
C GLN A 337 6.41 -4.44 10.05
N ALA A 338 7.17 -4.92 11.02
CA ALA A 338 7.00 -4.50 12.40
C ALA A 338 7.40 -3.04 12.66
N LEU A 339 8.21 -2.44 11.78
CA LEU A 339 8.60 -1.03 11.90
C LEU A 339 7.51 -0.06 11.43
N TYR A 340 6.43 -0.55 10.79
CA TYR A 340 5.30 0.29 10.35
C TYR A 340 4.50 0.87 11.52
N SER A 341 4.57 0.26 12.71
CA SER A 341 3.88 0.77 13.90
C SER A 341 4.66 0.52 15.18
N PRO A 342 4.83 1.52 16.06
CA PRO A 342 5.40 1.30 17.40
C PRO A 342 4.64 0.27 18.24
N SER A 343 3.35 0.08 18.00
CA SER A 343 2.53 -0.92 18.71
C SER A 343 3.00 -2.37 18.49
N THR A 344 3.69 -2.64 17.39
CA THR A 344 4.26 -3.95 17.04
C THR A 344 5.69 -4.15 17.57
N TRP A 345 6.35 -3.11 18.09
CA TRP A 345 7.72 -3.20 18.60
C TRP A 345 7.91 -4.20 19.75
N PRO A 346 6.98 -4.36 20.71
CA PRO A 346 7.09 -5.42 21.71
C PRO A 346 7.09 -6.82 21.09
N ALA A 347 6.25 -7.06 20.07
CA ALA A 347 6.21 -8.33 19.35
C ALA A 347 7.53 -8.57 18.56
N LEU A 348 8.05 -7.54 17.90
CA LEU A 348 9.35 -7.61 17.21
C LEU A 348 10.48 -7.94 18.19
N ALA A 349 10.53 -7.30 19.36
CA ALA A 349 11.55 -7.57 20.38
C ALA A 349 11.49 -9.03 20.85
N LYS A 350 10.28 -9.58 21.01
CA LYS A 350 10.07 -11.00 21.36
C LYS A 350 10.51 -11.92 20.23
N ALA A 351 10.11 -11.65 18.99
CA ALA A 351 10.46 -12.45 17.81
C ALA A 351 11.98 -12.50 17.59
N LEU A 352 12.67 -11.37 17.75
CA LEU A 352 14.14 -11.31 17.68
C LEU A 352 14.79 -12.11 18.83
N ALA A 353 14.21 -12.11 20.02
CA ALA A 353 14.73 -12.91 21.13
C ALA A 353 14.56 -14.42 20.91
N GLN A 354 13.44 -14.86 20.33
CA GLN A 354 13.20 -16.25 19.92
C GLN A 354 14.21 -16.68 18.84
N ALA A 355 14.35 -15.89 17.79
CA ALA A 355 15.29 -16.16 16.70
C ALA A 355 16.74 -16.28 17.17
N GLU A 356 17.19 -15.40 18.11
CA GLU A 356 18.57 -15.40 18.60
C GLU A 356 18.88 -16.47 19.63
N ARG A 357 17.93 -16.81 20.52
CA ARG A 357 18.18 -17.71 21.65
C ARG A 357 17.74 -19.13 21.40
N GLU A 358 16.62 -19.28 20.68
CA GLU A 358 15.92 -20.54 20.52
C GLU A 358 16.04 -21.07 19.08
N HIS A 359 16.53 -20.23 18.15
CA HIS A 359 16.58 -20.49 16.69
C HIS A 359 15.19 -20.77 16.12
N ASP A 360 14.15 -20.26 16.78
CA ASP A 360 12.75 -20.42 16.41
C ASP A 360 12.27 -19.26 15.51
N PRO A 361 11.78 -19.53 14.28
CA PRO A 361 11.26 -18.52 13.37
C PRO A 361 9.81 -18.12 13.62
N ALA A 362 9.07 -18.79 14.52
CA ALA A 362 7.62 -18.63 14.67
C ALA A 362 7.21 -17.17 14.93
N GLY A 363 7.95 -16.44 15.76
CA GLY A 363 7.71 -15.03 16.00
C GLY A 363 7.87 -14.15 14.75
N MET A 364 8.83 -14.46 13.86
CA MET A 364 9.03 -13.75 12.59
C MET A 364 7.90 -14.04 11.62
N LEU A 365 7.47 -15.28 11.51
CA LEU A 365 6.32 -15.68 10.68
C LEU A 365 5.02 -15.03 11.18
N ALA A 366 4.83 -14.94 12.50
CA ALA A 366 3.67 -14.28 13.10
C ALA A 366 3.59 -12.78 12.73
N LEU A 367 4.72 -12.07 12.71
CA LEU A 367 4.78 -10.66 12.29
C LEU A 367 4.37 -10.47 10.82
N LEU A 368 4.50 -11.50 10.01
CA LEU A 368 4.08 -11.50 8.60
C LEU A 368 2.66 -12.06 8.39
N GLY A 369 1.95 -12.44 9.46
CA GLY A 369 0.66 -13.11 9.35
C GLY A 369 0.74 -14.53 8.75
N LEU A 370 1.92 -15.13 8.76
CA LEU A 370 2.20 -16.47 8.21
C LEU A 370 2.31 -17.56 9.28
N ALA A 371 2.06 -17.23 10.56
CA ALA A 371 2.01 -18.23 11.62
C ALA A 371 0.84 -19.19 11.37
N ALA A 372 1.09 -20.50 11.49
CA ALA A 372 0.00 -21.47 11.56
C ALA A 372 -0.91 -21.09 12.75
N GLU A 373 -2.22 -21.00 12.51
CA GLU A 373 -3.20 -20.88 13.58
C GLU A 373 -2.91 -22.03 14.58
N PRO A 374 -2.84 -21.76 15.91
CA PRO A 374 -2.74 -22.82 16.87
C PRO A 374 -3.96 -23.73 16.65
N THR A 375 -3.73 -24.95 16.19
CA THR A 375 -4.79 -25.96 16.14
C THR A 375 -5.24 -26.16 17.57
N ASP A 376 -6.43 -25.62 17.92
CA ASP A 376 -7.06 -25.90 19.20
C ASP A 376 -7.32 -27.41 19.24
N PRO A 377 -6.63 -28.16 20.11
CA PRO A 377 -6.83 -29.62 20.20
C PRO A 377 -8.23 -29.97 20.74
N THR A 378 -9.08 -28.98 20.99
CA THR A 378 -10.47 -29.14 21.46
C THR A 378 -11.52 -28.76 20.42
N ASP A 379 -11.11 -28.35 19.18
CA ASP A 379 -12.06 -28.19 18.08
C ASP A 379 -12.32 -29.57 17.42
N PRO A 380 -13.47 -30.20 17.66
CA PRO A 380 -13.80 -31.49 17.06
C PRO A 380 -14.36 -31.28 15.65
N THR A 381 -13.62 -30.71 14.73
CA THR A 381 -13.90 -30.90 13.31
C THR A 381 -13.43 -32.30 12.93
N ASP A 382 -14.25 -33.26 13.32
CA ASP A 382 -14.16 -34.66 12.95
C ASP A 382 -14.11 -34.76 11.41
N PRO A 383 -13.01 -35.22 10.79
CA PRO A 383 -12.96 -35.42 9.34
C PRO A 383 -13.94 -36.48 8.81
N THR A 384 -14.76 -37.07 9.68
CA THR A 384 -15.80 -38.03 9.34
C THR A 384 -17.23 -37.48 9.42
N ALA A 385 -17.41 -36.19 9.78
CA ALA A 385 -18.72 -35.56 9.72
C ALA A 385 -19.18 -35.46 8.24
N PRO A 386 -20.42 -35.87 7.91
CA PRO A 386 -20.93 -35.70 6.55
C PRO A 386 -21.05 -34.21 6.24
N PRO A 387 -20.67 -33.77 5.02
CA PRO A 387 -20.81 -32.37 4.64
C PRO A 387 -22.25 -31.92 4.80
N ASP A 388 -22.45 -30.75 5.39
CA ASP A 388 -23.75 -30.11 5.46
C ASP A 388 -24.36 -30.02 4.06
N PRO A 389 -25.67 -30.26 3.91
CA PRO A 389 -26.35 -30.13 2.63
C PRO A 389 -26.18 -28.69 2.12
N PRO A 390 -25.88 -28.51 0.81
CA PRO A 390 -25.69 -27.18 0.24
C PRO A 390 -26.95 -26.33 0.50
N GLU A 391 -26.76 -25.14 1.06
CA GLU A 391 -27.85 -24.18 1.17
C GLU A 391 -28.43 -23.91 -0.24
N PRO A 392 -29.78 -23.78 -0.37
CA PRO A 392 -30.39 -23.51 -1.66
C PRO A 392 -29.89 -22.13 -2.17
N THR A 393 -29.07 -22.13 -3.19
CA THR A 393 -28.60 -20.91 -3.87
C THR A 393 -29.79 -20.31 -4.62
N ASP A 394 -30.23 -19.12 -4.22
CA ASP A 394 -31.18 -18.31 -4.95
C ASP A 394 -30.54 -17.91 -6.30
N PRO A 395 -31.09 -18.30 -7.47
CA PRO A 395 -30.53 -17.98 -8.77
C PRO A 395 -30.43 -16.49 -9.09
N ALA A 396 -31.07 -15.62 -8.27
CA ALA A 396 -31.03 -14.16 -8.42
C ALA A 396 -29.79 -13.49 -7.78
N GLN A 397 -28.97 -14.23 -7.03
CA GLN A 397 -27.73 -13.73 -6.41
C GLN A 397 -26.44 -14.11 -7.16
N ALA A 398 -26.55 -14.78 -8.31
CA ALA A 398 -25.41 -15.14 -9.15
C ALA A 398 -24.91 -13.96 -10.01
N GLY A 399 -24.61 -12.83 -9.39
CA GLY A 399 -23.68 -11.84 -9.88
C GLY A 399 -22.30 -12.20 -9.32
N GLY A 400 -21.76 -13.36 -9.70
CA GLY A 400 -20.48 -13.85 -9.21
C GLY A 400 -19.35 -12.91 -9.64
N SER A 401 -18.79 -12.16 -8.70
CA SER A 401 -17.42 -11.67 -8.87
C SER A 401 -16.51 -12.89 -8.74
N ASP A 402 -15.67 -13.15 -9.73
CA ASP A 402 -14.61 -14.14 -9.62
C ASP A 402 -13.79 -13.85 -8.35
N PRO A 403 -13.33 -14.88 -7.62
CA PRO A 403 -12.57 -14.67 -6.41
C PRO A 403 -11.30 -13.87 -6.73
N VAL A 404 -10.95 -12.93 -5.84
CA VAL A 404 -9.71 -12.15 -5.99
C VAL A 404 -8.51 -13.11 -5.92
N PRO A 405 -7.62 -13.09 -6.92
CA PRO A 405 -6.45 -13.96 -6.92
C PRO A 405 -5.55 -13.71 -5.70
N ALA A 406 -5.02 -14.78 -5.10
CA ALA A 406 -4.17 -14.67 -3.91
C ALA A 406 -2.89 -13.84 -4.14
N ASP A 407 -2.39 -13.79 -5.37
CA ASP A 407 -1.22 -13.00 -5.78
C ASP A 407 -1.58 -11.58 -6.28
N ASN A 408 -2.86 -11.17 -6.19
CA ASN A 408 -3.32 -9.90 -6.76
C ASN A 408 -2.55 -8.69 -6.22
N LEU A 409 -2.37 -8.59 -4.90
CA LEU A 409 -1.65 -7.47 -4.30
C LEU A 409 -0.22 -7.35 -4.86
N ALA A 410 0.51 -8.46 -4.91
CA ALA A 410 1.88 -8.50 -5.42
C ALA A 410 1.94 -8.15 -6.92
N ALA A 411 1.04 -8.73 -7.72
CA ALA A 411 0.95 -8.47 -9.15
C ALA A 411 0.61 -7.01 -9.45
N ALA A 412 -0.35 -6.44 -8.71
CA ALA A 412 -0.78 -5.05 -8.85
C ALA A 412 0.33 -4.06 -8.46
N LEU A 413 1.00 -4.30 -7.32
CA LEU A 413 2.11 -3.46 -6.89
C LEU A 413 3.23 -3.41 -7.93
N ALA A 414 3.67 -4.57 -8.43
CA ALA A 414 4.69 -4.64 -9.47
C ALA A 414 4.24 -3.93 -10.76
N ALA A 415 2.98 -4.13 -11.16
CA ALA A 415 2.44 -3.51 -12.37
C ALA A 415 2.40 -1.97 -12.26
N VAL A 416 1.89 -1.42 -11.16
CA VAL A 416 1.79 0.03 -10.94
C VAL A 416 3.18 0.66 -10.79
N THR A 417 4.03 0.11 -9.92
CA THR A 417 5.39 0.62 -9.71
C THR A 417 6.17 0.71 -11.03
N CYS A 418 6.06 -0.33 -11.86
CA CYS A 418 6.77 -0.34 -13.14
C CYS A 418 6.12 0.53 -14.22
N ALA A 419 4.79 0.73 -14.17
CA ALA A 419 4.10 1.65 -15.07
C ALA A 419 4.41 3.12 -14.75
N ASP A 420 4.80 3.43 -13.53
CA ASP A 420 5.14 4.78 -13.08
C ASP A 420 6.63 5.13 -13.28
N ASP A 421 7.50 4.16 -13.50
CA ASP A 421 8.91 4.39 -13.77
C ASP A 421 9.26 4.17 -15.25
N PRO A 422 9.79 5.19 -15.94
CA PRO A 422 10.20 5.07 -17.35
C PRO A 422 11.59 4.42 -17.53
N ASP A 423 12.40 4.25 -16.47
CA ASP A 423 13.75 3.72 -16.61
C ASP A 423 13.74 2.20 -16.86
N ARG A 424 14.37 1.81 -17.95
CA ARG A 424 14.59 0.41 -18.35
C ARG A 424 16.05 0.18 -18.73
N SER A 425 16.96 0.94 -18.13
CA SER A 425 18.40 0.84 -18.42
C SER A 425 18.96 -0.55 -18.13
N ILE A 426 18.46 -1.20 -17.07
CA ILE A 426 18.86 -2.57 -16.68
C ILE A 426 18.57 -3.63 -17.74
N GLU A 427 17.59 -3.42 -18.62
CA GLU A 427 17.24 -4.36 -19.68
C GLU A 427 18.29 -4.47 -20.79
N LYS A 428 19.13 -3.46 -20.90
CA LYS A 428 20.22 -3.41 -21.87
C LYS A 428 21.44 -4.20 -21.42
N PHE A 429 21.49 -4.64 -20.17
CA PHE A 429 22.61 -5.36 -19.63
C PHE A 429 22.59 -6.83 -20.04
N SER A 430 23.79 -7.36 -20.40
CA SER A 430 24.00 -8.80 -20.39
C SER A 430 24.00 -9.31 -18.94
N PRO A 431 23.79 -10.63 -18.69
CA PRO A 431 23.84 -11.16 -17.33
C PRO A 431 25.11 -10.77 -16.56
N ALA A 432 26.27 -10.81 -17.20
CA ALA A 432 27.55 -10.42 -16.59
C ALA A 432 27.64 -8.90 -16.32
N ALA A 433 27.03 -8.07 -17.17
CA ALA A 433 26.99 -6.63 -16.97
C ALA A 433 26.03 -6.25 -15.84
N LEU A 434 24.89 -6.93 -15.74
CA LEU A 434 23.95 -6.74 -14.64
C LEU A 434 24.57 -7.18 -13.30
N GLU A 435 25.24 -8.32 -13.26
CA GLU A 435 25.94 -8.80 -12.07
C GLU A 435 26.98 -7.77 -11.59
N LYS A 436 27.75 -7.20 -12.53
CA LYS A 436 28.73 -6.17 -12.21
C LYS A 436 28.07 -4.89 -11.67
N GLU A 437 27.00 -4.41 -12.29
CA GLU A 437 26.26 -3.22 -11.84
C GLU A 437 25.70 -3.43 -10.43
N ILE A 438 25.09 -4.59 -10.16
CA ILE A 438 24.58 -4.93 -8.83
C ILE A 438 25.73 -5.00 -7.81
N ASP A 439 26.86 -5.62 -8.15
CA ASP A 439 28.04 -5.69 -7.26
C ASP A 439 28.58 -4.29 -6.93
N GLU A 440 28.59 -3.37 -7.90
CA GLU A 440 29.04 -1.99 -7.71
C GLU A 440 28.06 -1.19 -6.83
N ARG A 441 26.76 -1.30 -7.09
CA ARG A 441 25.72 -0.62 -6.30
C ARG A 441 25.56 -1.20 -4.89
N ALA A 442 25.76 -2.50 -4.73
CA ALA A 442 25.60 -3.16 -3.43
C ALA A 442 26.48 -2.54 -2.34
N GLN A 443 27.65 -1.99 -2.68
CA GLN A 443 28.51 -1.33 -1.70
C GLN A 443 27.82 -0.06 -1.14
N GLU A 444 27.26 0.78 -2.00
CA GLU A 444 26.53 1.99 -1.62
C GLU A 444 25.33 1.65 -0.71
N PHE A 445 24.55 0.64 -1.08
CA PHE A 445 23.40 0.19 -0.30
C PHE A 445 23.79 -0.43 1.05
N LEU A 446 24.89 -1.18 1.11
CA LEU A 446 25.42 -1.76 2.35
C LEU A 446 26.00 -0.70 3.31
N GLU A 447 26.54 0.41 2.78
CA GLU A 447 26.96 1.55 3.60
C GLU A 447 25.76 2.23 4.28
N VAL A 448 24.61 2.27 3.60
CA VAL A 448 23.35 2.80 4.13
C VAL A 448 22.72 1.84 5.14
N SER A 449 22.58 0.57 4.78
CA SER A 449 22.00 -0.45 5.65
C SER A 449 22.55 -1.84 5.37
N LYS A 450 23.08 -2.50 6.40
CA LYS A 450 23.48 -3.90 6.33
C LYS A 450 22.30 -4.87 6.34
N VAL A 451 21.13 -4.41 6.81
CA VAL A 451 19.90 -5.21 6.91
C VAL A 451 19.06 -5.03 5.66
N PHE A 452 18.73 -3.79 5.30
CA PHE A 452 17.78 -3.49 4.24
C PHE A 452 18.44 -3.17 2.88
N GLY A 453 19.73 -2.84 2.85
CA GLY A 453 20.37 -2.34 1.63
C GLY A 453 20.26 -3.28 0.45
N VAL A 454 20.74 -4.52 0.57
CA VAL A 454 20.69 -5.49 -0.55
C VAL A 454 19.25 -5.86 -0.95
N PRO A 455 18.31 -6.15 -0.04
CA PRO A 455 16.91 -6.35 -0.40
C PRO A 455 16.30 -5.19 -1.18
N GLN A 456 16.54 -3.94 -0.77
CA GLN A 456 16.05 -2.76 -1.48
C GLN A 456 16.68 -2.60 -2.87
N LEU A 457 17.99 -2.82 -3.01
CA LEU A 457 18.64 -2.83 -4.32
C LEU A 457 18.00 -3.86 -5.27
N LEU A 458 17.72 -5.05 -4.76
CA LEU A 458 17.15 -6.14 -5.57
C LEU A 458 15.67 -5.90 -5.93
N SER A 459 14.93 -5.11 -5.14
CA SER A 459 13.54 -4.76 -5.44
C SER A 459 13.40 -4.03 -6.79
N VAL A 460 14.43 -3.32 -7.23
CA VAL A 460 14.47 -2.64 -8.54
C VAL A 460 14.33 -3.61 -9.71
N LEU A 461 14.79 -4.86 -9.53
CA LEU A 461 14.67 -5.90 -10.55
C LEU A 461 13.23 -6.33 -10.84
N THR A 462 12.26 -5.98 -9.99
CA THR A 462 10.83 -6.25 -10.21
C THR A 462 10.34 -5.71 -11.55
N CYS A 463 10.93 -4.61 -12.03
CA CYS A 463 10.55 -4.00 -13.32
C CYS A 463 11.29 -4.58 -14.53
N TYR A 464 12.21 -5.52 -14.33
CA TYR A 464 12.95 -6.13 -15.42
C TYR A 464 12.04 -6.93 -16.36
N GLY A 465 12.06 -6.58 -17.66
CA GLY A 465 11.22 -7.20 -18.68
C GLY A 465 9.79 -6.64 -18.78
N ARG A 466 9.39 -5.72 -17.90
CA ARG A 466 8.09 -5.03 -17.98
C ARG A 466 8.16 -3.82 -18.90
N PRO A 467 7.03 -3.41 -19.53
CA PRO A 467 7.00 -2.20 -20.36
C PRO A 467 7.46 -0.96 -19.59
N ALA A 468 8.15 -0.05 -20.28
CA ALA A 468 8.52 1.23 -19.68
C ALA A 468 7.29 2.08 -19.37
N GLY A 469 7.30 2.75 -18.24
CA GLY A 469 6.24 3.63 -17.80
C GLY A 469 6.28 5.01 -18.42
N THR A 470 5.47 5.91 -17.88
CA THR A 470 5.40 7.31 -18.25
C THR A 470 6.31 8.18 -17.37
N ASP A 471 6.83 9.25 -17.97
CA ASP A 471 7.62 10.27 -17.27
C ASP A 471 6.76 11.42 -16.69
N PHE A 472 5.43 11.25 -16.64
CA PHE A 472 4.51 12.30 -16.24
C PHE A 472 4.72 12.75 -14.81
N ILE A 473 4.90 11.80 -13.88
CA ILE A 473 5.00 12.08 -12.44
C ILE A 473 6.19 13.00 -12.17
N ARG A 474 7.33 12.75 -12.78
CA ARG A 474 8.55 13.54 -12.62
C ARG A 474 8.46 14.96 -13.20
N LYS A 475 7.44 15.22 -14.02
CA LYS A 475 7.18 16.55 -14.63
C LYS A 475 6.18 17.39 -13.85
N ILE A 476 5.62 16.87 -12.76
CA ILE A 476 4.72 17.63 -11.89
C ILE A 476 5.53 18.76 -11.25
N ASP A 477 5.09 20.00 -11.51
CA ASP A 477 5.73 21.21 -11.00
C ASP A 477 4.69 22.33 -10.95
N HIS A 478 4.37 22.80 -9.72
CA HIS A 478 3.42 23.87 -9.46
C HIS A 478 2.12 23.77 -10.29
N PRO A 479 1.32 22.71 -10.16
CA PRO A 479 0.18 22.43 -11.04
C PRO A 479 -0.96 23.45 -10.93
N GLY A 480 -0.90 24.39 -9.97
CA GLY A 480 -1.94 25.40 -9.77
C GLY A 480 -3.21 24.86 -9.09
N ALA A 481 -3.11 23.72 -8.43
CA ALA A 481 -4.19 23.18 -7.60
C ALA A 481 -4.42 24.03 -6.32
N PRO A 482 -5.62 23.93 -5.69
CA PRO A 482 -5.85 24.51 -4.39
C PRO A 482 -4.83 24.03 -3.33
N PRO A 483 -4.64 24.77 -2.23
CA PRO A 483 -3.75 24.34 -1.15
C PRO A 483 -4.12 22.96 -0.60
N MET A 484 -3.12 22.11 -0.40
CA MET A 484 -3.24 20.74 0.11
C MET A 484 -2.53 20.60 1.46
N LEU A 485 -2.97 19.66 2.29
CA LEU A 485 -2.33 19.32 3.54
C LEU A 485 -1.47 18.06 3.35
N LEU A 486 -0.18 18.16 3.66
CA LEU A 486 0.76 17.05 3.64
C LEU A 486 1.12 16.66 5.08
N VAL A 487 1.15 15.37 5.35
CA VAL A 487 1.59 14.83 6.64
C VAL A 487 2.85 14.01 6.42
N GLY A 488 3.93 14.37 7.10
CA GLY A 488 5.18 13.62 7.09
C GLY A 488 5.55 13.15 8.50
N THR A 489 5.83 11.86 8.66
CA THR A 489 6.28 11.27 9.92
C THR A 489 7.79 11.11 9.91
N ARG A 490 8.49 11.61 10.96
CA ARG A 490 9.96 11.63 11.01
C ARG A 490 10.59 10.25 11.07
N GLY A 491 9.93 9.30 11.73
CA GLY A 491 10.36 7.90 11.85
C GLY A 491 9.73 6.95 10.83
N ASP A 492 9.19 7.48 9.74
CA ASP A 492 8.52 6.67 8.71
C ASP A 492 9.52 5.75 7.99
N PRO A 493 9.31 4.41 8.03
CA PRO A 493 10.18 3.44 7.36
C PRO A 493 9.91 3.30 5.86
N ALA A 494 8.72 3.68 5.39
CA ALA A 494 8.27 3.44 4.02
C ALA A 494 8.33 4.69 3.14
N THR A 495 7.88 5.83 3.68
CA THR A 495 7.89 7.12 3.01
C THR A 495 8.70 8.13 3.84
N PRO A 496 10.03 8.12 3.68
CA PRO A 496 10.93 8.98 4.45
C PRO A 496 10.54 10.46 4.38
N TYR A 497 10.65 11.17 5.50
CA TYR A 497 10.16 12.54 5.67
C TYR A 497 10.69 13.52 4.60
N GLU A 498 11.89 13.29 4.10
CA GLU A 498 12.50 14.08 3.03
C GLU A 498 11.63 14.12 1.75
N TRP A 499 10.86 13.09 1.46
CA TRP A 499 9.91 13.08 0.33
C TRP A 499 8.71 14.00 0.57
N THR A 500 8.31 14.21 1.84
CA THR A 500 7.26 15.19 2.17
C THR A 500 7.69 16.61 1.81
N GLU A 501 8.93 16.99 2.14
CA GLU A 501 9.47 18.32 1.83
C GLU A 501 9.64 18.51 0.32
N GLU A 502 10.19 17.52 -0.38
CA GLU A 502 10.34 17.51 -1.82
C GLU A 502 8.99 17.64 -2.56
N THR A 503 8.02 16.79 -2.21
CA THR A 503 6.69 16.81 -2.83
C THR A 503 5.96 18.12 -2.51
N ALA A 504 6.13 18.70 -1.32
CA ALA A 504 5.59 20.00 -0.98
C ALA A 504 6.16 21.11 -1.87
N GLU A 505 7.46 21.10 -2.13
CA GLU A 505 8.11 22.05 -3.05
C GLU A 505 7.55 21.88 -4.48
N ARG A 506 7.46 20.65 -4.97
CA ARG A 506 6.96 20.35 -6.33
C ARG A 506 5.49 20.74 -6.52
N LEU A 507 4.65 20.56 -5.54
CA LEU A 507 3.25 20.96 -5.60
C LEU A 507 3.04 22.47 -5.39
N GLY A 508 3.93 23.15 -4.69
CA GLY A 508 3.99 24.60 -4.52
C GLY A 508 2.94 25.18 -3.57
N SER A 509 1.71 24.70 -3.60
CA SER A 509 0.61 25.20 -2.74
C SER A 509 0.26 24.13 -1.69
N THR A 510 1.07 24.05 -0.61
CA THR A 510 0.93 23.02 0.41
C THR A 510 1.19 23.54 1.81
N VAL A 511 0.68 22.83 2.81
CA VAL A 511 1.01 23.02 4.22
C VAL A 511 1.44 21.67 4.79
N ILE A 512 2.56 21.64 5.52
CA ILE A 512 3.08 20.42 6.12
C ILE A 512 2.68 20.32 7.59
N VAL A 513 2.17 19.17 7.99
CA VAL A 513 2.13 18.69 9.38
C VAL A 513 3.32 17.78 9.61
N ASP A 514 4.29 18.24 10.41
CA ASP A 514 5.51 17.54 10.78
C ASP A 514 5.24 16.70 12.03
N HIS A 515 4.96 15.42 11.84
CA HIS A 515 4.79 14.45 12.92
C HIS A 515 6.15 13.92 13.38
N LYS A 516 6.48 14.14 14.65
CA LYS A 516 7.76 13.70 15.26
C LYS A 516 7.70 12.27 15.83
N GLY A 517 6.71 11.51 15.42
CA GLY A 517 6.52 10.12 15.83
C GLY A 517 7.26 9.13 14.96
N GLU A 518 6.97 7.87 15.24
CA GLU A 518 7.48 6.68 14.59
C GLU A 518 6.36 5.96 13.82
N GLY A 519 6.74 5.12 12.88
CA GLY A 519 5.81 4.32 12.09
C GLY A 519 5.39 4.99 10.79
N HIS A 520 4.58 4.26 10.02
CA HIS A 520 4.16 4.68 8.69
C HIS A 520 2.83 5.43 8.77
N THR A 521 2.79 6.64 8.19
CA THR A 521 1.67 7.59 8.23
C THR A 521 1.40 8.21 9.62
N GLY A 522 0.65 9.30 9.66
CA GLY A 522 0.41 10.07 10.89
C GLY A 522 -1.03 10.05 11.38
N TYR A 523 -2.02 9.95 10.48
CA TYR A 523 -3.44 10.11 10.80
C TYR A 523 -3.95 9.13 11.86
N SER A 524 -3.62 7.84 11.69
CA SER A 524 -4.07 6.80 12.61
C SER A 524 -3.18 6.65 13.86
N SER A 525 -2.01 7.29 13.87
CA SER A 525 -0.99 7.12 14.94
C SER A 525 -0.85 8.34 15.84
N SER A 526 -1.41 9.52 15.47
CA SER A 526 -1.31 10.74 16.25
C SER A 526 -2.61 11.51 16.24
N ARG A 527 -3.15 11.74 17.44
CA ARG A 527 -4.34 12.58 17.64
C ARG A 527 -4.12 14.02 17.17
N CYS A 528 -2.93 14.56 17.41
CA CYS A 528 -2.56 15.90 16.92
C CYS A 528 -2.63 15.98 15.38
N VAL A 529 -2.14 14.97 14.68
CA VAL A 529 -2.23 14.90 13.21
C VAL A 529 -3.68 14.77 12.78
N GLN A 530 -4.45 13.88 13.42
CA GLN A 530 -5.86 13.66 13.13
C GLN A 530 -6.66 14.98 13.25
N GLU A 531 -6.46 15.75 14.31
CA GLU A 531 -7.13 17.03 14.52
C GLU A 531 -6.86 18.03 13.38
N TYR A 532 -5.63 18.15 12.86
CA TYR A 532 -5.32 19.01 11.72
C TYR A 532 -5.94 18.50 10.41
N VAL A 533 -5.93 17.19 10.18
CA VAL A 533 -6.50 16.58 8.99
C VAL A 533 -8.02 16.75 8.97
N ASP A 534 -8.68 16.45 10.09
CA ASP A 534 -10.14 16.56 10.21
C ASP A 534 -10.60 18.02 10.12
N ASP A 535 -9.91 18.96 10.76
CA ASP A 535 -10.21 20.40 10.64
C ASP A 535 -10.09 20.87 9.18
N PHE A 536 -9.09 20.39 8.45
CA PHE A 536 -8.96 20.74 7.04
C PHE A 536 -10.04 20.08 6.19
N LEU A 537 -10.27 18.78 6.34
CA LEU A 537 -11.27 18.07 5.53
C LEU A 537 -12.70 18.53 5.86
N LEU A 538 -13.06 18.72 7.13
CA LEU A 538 -14.41 19.10 7.53
C LEU A 538 -14.72 20.60 7.33
N TYR A 539 -13.73 21.47 7.55
CA TYR A 539 -13.97 22.92 7.61
C TYR A 539 -13.12 23.74 6.65
N GLY A 540 -12.17 23.12 5.92
CA GLY A 540 -11.25 23.80 5.01
C GLY A 540 -10.22 24.68 5.74
N ARG A 541 -9.94 24.39 7.01
CA ARG A 541 -9.02 25.17 7.83
C ARG A 541 -7.61 24.65 7.67
N LEU A 542 -6.81 25.31 6.85
CA LEU A 542 -5.38 25.05 6.79
C LEU A 542 -4.66 25.81 7.89
N PRO A 543 -3.71 25.19 8.60
CA PRO A 543 -2.85 25.91 9.53
C PRO A 543 -1.98 26.93 8.79
N SER A 544 -1.60 28.02 9.47
CA SER A 544 -0.69 29.01 8.91
C SER A 544 0.76 28.51 8.99
N GLY A 545 1.28 27.98 7.89
CA GLY A 545 2.62 27.38 7.78
C GLY A 545 2.72 25.98 8.40
N THR A 546 3.91 25.40 8.33
CA THR A 546 4.23 24.07 8.88
C THR A 546 3.86 23.98 10.37
N ARG A 547 3.25 22.89 10.76
CA ARG A 547 2.89 22.54 12.13
C ARG A 547 3.64 21.31 12.60
N SER A 548 3.97 21.26 13.88
CA SER A 548 4.66 20.13 14.47
C SER A 548 3.74 19.42 15.45
N CYS A 549 3.54 18.14 15.25
CA CYS A 549 2.90 17.24 16.19
C CYS A 549 3.97 16.42 16.92
N PRO A 550 3.92 16.33 18.27
CA PRO A 550 4.87 15.53 19.02
C PRO A 550 4.67 14.03 18.73
N ALA A 551 5.68 13.22 19.08
CA ALA A 551 5.48 11.79 19.26
C ALA A 551 4.46 11.57 20.38
N GLU A 552 3.56 10.63 20.20
CA GLU A 552 2.61 10.19 21.24
C GLU A 552 3.13 8.88 21.82
N ASP A 553 3.04 8.73 23.18
CA ASP A 553 3.54 7.57 23.94
C ASP A 553 2.61 6.35 23.78
#